data_1c3e608b5ce6ce2c5876c948417e775a
#
_entry.id   1c3e608b5ce6ce2c5876c948417e775a
#
_cell.length_a   1.000
_cell.length_b   1.000
_cell.length_c   1.000
_cell.angle_alpha   90.00
_cell.angle_beta   90.00
_cell.angle_gamma   90.00
#
_symmetry.space_group_name_H-M   'P 1'
#
loop_
_entity.id
_entity.type
_entity.pdbx_description
1 polymer ?
#
loop_
_entity_poly.entity_id
_entity_poly.type
_entity_poly.pdbx_seq_one_letter_code
_entity_poly.pdbx_strand_id
1 'polypeptide(L)'
;MKLKNNLARRKLTLDNTLSETESMDHTKDYKVTDINLAEFGRKEIRLAEIEMPGLMALRKKYKDSKPLNGARIAGCIHMTIQTAVLIETLVD
;
A
#
# COMPACT_ATOMS: atom_id res chain seq x y z
N MET A 1 7.73 6.24 1.16
CA MET A 1 6.58 5.61 1.80
C MET A 1 7.02 4.58 2.80
N LYS A 2 6.95 4.93 4.06
CA LYS A 2 7.55 4.13 5.15
C LYS A 2 6.80 2.82 5.43
N LEU A 3 5.48 2.78 5.27
CA LEU A 3 4.70 1.56 5.43
C LEU A 3 5.11 0.48 4.42
N LYS A 4 5.24 0.86 3.16
CA LYS A 4 5.62 -0.04 2.08
C LYS A 4 7.04 -0.59 2.28
N ASN A 5 7.99 0.25 2.67
CA ASN A 5 9.36 -0.16 2.93
C ASN A 5 9.46 -1.15 4.10
N ASN A 6 8.69 -0.94 5.17
CA ASN A 6 8.67 -1.85 6.31
C ASN A 6 8.13 -3.23 5.93
N LEU A 7 7.09 -3.29 5.10
CA LEU A 7 6.53 -4.54 4.60
C LEU A 7 7.52 -5.28 3.69
N ALA A 8 8.20 -4.56 2.82
CA ALA A 8 9.22 -5.13 1.94
C ALA A 8 10.39 -5.73 2.72
N ARG A 9 10.89 -5.04 3.74
CA ARG A 9 11.98 -5.53 4.60
C ARG A 9 11.59 -6.81 5.35
N ARG A 10 10.40 -6.84 5.93
CA ARG A 10 9.89 -8.03 6.62
C ARG A 10 9.80 -9.21 5.68
N LYS A 11 9.32 -8.99 4.48
CA LYS A 11 9.21 -10.02 3.45
C LYS A 11 10.58 -10.55 3.02
N LEU A 12 11.55 -9.70 2.78
CA LEU A 12 12.91 -10.08 2.45
C LEU A 12 13.52 -10.99 3.53
N THR A 13 13.31 -10.69 4.80
CA THR A 13 13.78 -11.50 5.91
C THR A 13 13.17 -12.90 5.89
N LEU A 14 11.88 -13.01 5.66
CA LEU A 14 11.17 -14.29 5.56
C LEU A 14 11.65 -15.11 4.36
N ASP A 15 11.83 -14.48 3.22
CA ASP A 15 12.26 -15.16 2.01
C ASP A 15 13.70 -15.69 2.12
N ASN A 16 14.58 -14.99 2.82
CA ASN A 16 15.93 -15.46 3.09
C ASN A 16 15.96 -16.72 3.96
N THR A 17 14.92 -16.95 4.77
CA THR A 17 14.80 -18.13 5.61
C THR A 17 14.08 -19.29 4.94
N LEU A 18 13.22 -19.02 3.94
CA LEU A 18 12.30 -19.98 3.38
C LEU A 18 12.73 -20.58 2.04
N SER A 19 13.50 -19.88 1.23
CA SER A 19 13.78 -20.37 -0.11
C SER A 19 14.93 -19.66 -0.81
N GLU A 20 15.94 -20.45 -1.11
CA GLU A 20 16.98 -20.06 -2.07
C GLU A 20 16.52 -20.24 -3.53
N THR A 21 15.32 -20.79 -3.77
CA THR A 21 14.85 -21.20 -5.10
C THR A 21 13.96 -20.18 -5.79
N GLU A 22 13.35 -19.26 -5.07
CA GLU A 22 12.62 -18.14 -5.68
C GLU A 22 13.57 -16.98 -5.90
N SER A 23 13.88 -16.70 -7.17
CA SER A 23 14.58 -15.48 -7.53
C SER A 23 13.68 -14.28 -7.24
N MET A 24 13.72 -13.81 -6.00
CA MET A 24 13.05 -12.58 -5.64
C MET A 24 13.88 -11.41 -6.12
N ASP A 25 13.25 -10.57 -6.91
CA ASP A 25 13.81 -9.27 -7.25
C ASP A 25 13.79 -8.39 -6.01
N HIS A 26 14.89 -8.42 -5.26
CA HIS A 26 15.07 -7.62 -4.05
C HIS A 26 15.22 -6.12 -4.31
N THR A 27 15.20 -5.69 -5.58
CA THR A 27 15.28 -4.28 -5.95
C THR A 27 13.93 -3.57 -5.87
N LYS A 28 12.83 -4.33 -5.75
CA LYS A 28 11.47 -3.78 -5.69
C LYS A 28 10.93 -3.81 -4.27
N ASP A 29 10.23 -2.74 -3.90
CA ASP A 29 9.54 -2.61 -2.62
C ASP A 29 8.24 -3.42 -2.53
N TYR A 30 7.90 -4.17 -3.55
CA TYR A 30 6.65 -4.92 -3.64
C TYR A 30 6.81 -6.22 -4.41
N LYS A 31 5.89 -7.15 -4.15
CA LYS A 31 5.69 -8.36 -4.95
C LYS A 31 4.22 -8.48 -5.29
N VAL A 32 3.90 -8.61 -6.57
CA VAL A 32 2.54 -8.78 -7.07
C VAL A 32 2.49 -9.95 -8.03
N THR A 33 1.32 -10.57 -8.15
CA THR A 33 1.12 -11.73 -9.02
C THR A 33 1.29 -11.35 -10.49
N ASP A 34 0.70 -10.25 -10.91
CA ASP A 34 0.77 -9.75 -12.29
C ASP A 34 0.71 -8.22 -12.31
N ILE A 35 1.82 -7.60 -12.63
CA ILE A 35 1.93 -6.13 -12.71
C ILE A 35 1.11 -5.54 -13.86
N ASN A 36 0.79 -6.32 -14.87
CA ASN A 36 -0.03 -5.86 -16.00
C ASN A 36 -1.47 -5.53 -15.58
N LEU A 37 -1.91 -6.00 -14.42
CA LEU A 37 -3.21 -5.65 -13.85
C LEU A 37 -3.23 -4.31 -13.10
N ALA A 38 -2.12 -3.58 -13.07
CA ALA A 38 -2.02 -2.33 -12.31
C ALA A 38 -3.02 -1.27 -12.78
N GLU A 39 -3.23 -1.14 -14.08
CA GLU A 39 -4.22 -0.18 -14.62
C GLU A 39 -5.65 -0.56 -14.22
N PHE A 40 -5.98 -1.83 -14.31
CA PHE A 40 -7.28 -2.34 -13.84
C PHE A 40 -7.46 -2.06 -12.35
N GLY A 41 -6.45 -2.37 -11.52
CA GLY A 41 -6.46 -2.09 -10.09
C GLY A 41 -6.66 -0.62 -9.78
N ARG A 42 -6.05 0.28 -10.54
CA ARG A 42 -6.24 1.72 -10.40
C ARG A 42 -7.68 2.16 -10.67
N LYS A 43 -8.32 1.58 -11.66
CA LYS A 43 -9.75 1.85 -11.95
C LYS A 43 -10.64 1.38 -10.80
N GLU A 44 -10.37 0.20 -10.26
CA GLU A 44 -11.09 -0.35 -9.11
C GLU A 44 -10.94 0.53 -7.86
N ILE A 45 -9.75 1.04 -7.60
CA ILE A 45 -9.49 1.96 -6.49
C ILE A 45 -10.32 3.25 -6.66
N ARG A 46 -10.38 3.82 -7.85
CA ARG A 46 -11.17 5.02 -8.11
C ARG A 46 -12.67 4.79 -7.87
N LEU A 47 -13.19 3.64 -8.24
CA LEU A 47 -14.58 3.28 -7.93
C LEU A 47 -14.80 3.15 -6.42
N ALA A 48 -13.89 2.52 -5.71
CA ALA A 48 -13.97 2.37 -4.27
C ALA A 48 -13.93 3.73 -3.54
N GLU A 49 -13.13 4.68 -4.03
CA GLU A 49 -13.08 6.04 -3.49
C GLU A 49 -14.46 6.72 -3.53
N ILE A 50 -15.23 6.53 -4.61
CA ILE A 50 -16.59 7.09 -4.75
C ILE A 50 -17.52 6.49 -3.69
N GLU A 51 -17.30 5.24 -3.32
CA GLU A 51 -18.10 4.53 -2.31
C GLU A 51 -17.65 4.80 -0.87
N MET A 52 -16.58 5.56 -0.68
CA MET A 52 -15.99 5.88 0.62
C MET A 52 -15.94 7.39 0.90
N PRO A 53 -17.10 8.08 0.91
CA PRO A 53 -17.14 9.54 0.98
C PRO A 53 -16.57 10.10 2.29
N GLY A 54 -16.72 9.38 3.41
CA GLY A 54 -16.16 9.79 4.70
C GLY A 54 -14.64 9.85 4.66
N LEU A 55 -13.99 8.83 4.11
CA LEU A 55 -12.54 8.76 4.00
C LEU A 55 -12.01 9.82 2.99
N MET A 56 -12.72 10.04 1.90
CA MET A 56 -12.37 11.07 0.92
C MET A 56 -12.51 12.48 1.52
N ALA A 57 -13.49 12.69 2.38
CA ALA A 57 -13.64 13.96 3.10
C ALA A 57 -12.46 14.23 4.04
N LEU A 58 -11.98 13.21 4.75
CA LEU A 58 -10.79 13.29 5.59
C LEU A 58 -9.53 13.58 4.76
N ARG A 59 -9.37 12.90 3.64
CA ARG A 59 -8.25 13.14 2.71
C ARG A 59 -8.23 14.60 2.27
N LYS A 60 -9.36 15.12 1.84
CA LYS A 60 -9.51 16.54 1.44
C LYS A 60 -9.22 17.49 2.57
N LYS A 61 -9.76 17.23 3.77
CA LYS A 61 -9.61 18.08 4.94
C LYS A 61 -8.16 18.25 5.37
N TYR A 62 -7.39 17.17 5.35
CA TYR A 62 -6.03 17.15 5.87
C TYR A 62 -4.93 17.21 4.81
N LYS A 63 -5.31 17.37 3.55
CA LYS A 63 -4.38 17.41 2.42
C LYS A 63 -3.24 18.40 2.59
N ASP A 64 -3.56 19.61 3.04
CA ASP A 64 -2.58 20.69 3.18
C ASP A 64 -1.84 20.64 4.51
N SER A 65 -2.50 20.27 5.59
CA SER A 65 -1.90 20.22 6.93
C SER A 65 -1.00 19.01 7.16
N LYS A 66 -1.26 17.90 6.46
CA LYS A 66 -0.48 16.64 6.53
C LYS A 66 -0.14 16.23 7.96
N PRO A 67 -1.14 15.96 8.83
CA PRO A 67 -0.91 15.73 10.25
C PRO A 67 -0.08 14.47 10.54
N LEU A 68 0.00 13.53 9.58
CA LEU A 68 0.79 12.30 9.69
C LEU A 68 2.18 12.43 9.07
N ASN A 69 2.59 13.62 8.65
CA ASN A 69 3.90 13.81 8.06
C ASN A 69 5.01 13.38 9.04
N GLY A 70 5.90 12.52 8.57
CA GLY A 70 6.97 11.95 9.39
C GLY A 70 6.56 10.75 10.24
N ALA A 71 5.30 10.40 10.31
CA ALA A 71 4.83 9.22 11.03
C ALA A 71 5.31 7.93 10.34
N ARG A 72 5.69 6.94 11.17
CA ARG A 72 6.00 5.59 10.70
C ARG A 72 4.83 4.69 11.03
N ILE A 73 4.14 4.22 10.01
CA ILE A 73 2.94 3.42 10.15
C ILE A 73 3.20 2.02 9.62
N ALA A 74 2.90 1.00 10.42
CA ALA A 74 2.89 -0.39 10.00
C ALA A 74 1.47 -0.93 10.06
N GLY A 75 1.11 -1.78 9.12
CA GLY A 75 -0.20 -2.39 9.06
C GLY A 75 -0.11 -3.88 8.76
N CYS A 76 -1.05 -4.63 9.29
CA CYS A 76 -1.24 -6.04 8.99
C CYS A 76 -2.73 -6.29 8.82
N ILE A 77 -3.19 -6.23 7.59
CA ILE A 77 -4.61 -6.28 7.24
C ILE A 77 -4.76 -6.89 5.85
N HIS A 78 -5.90 -7.48 5.54
CA HIS A 78 -6.20 -7.96 4.20
C HIS A 78 -6.09 -6.84 3.17
N MET A 79 -5.37 -7.09 2.10
CA MET A 79 -5.21 -6.13 1.01
C MET A 79 -6.40 -6.22 0.06
N THR A 80 -7.49 -5.58 0.46
CA THR A 80 -8.66 -5.36 -0.38
C THR A 80 -8.54 -4.01 -1.09
N ILE A 81 -9.47 -3.74 -2.00
CA ILE A 81 -9.54 -2.44 -2.70
C ILE A 81 -9.76 -1.31 -1.69
N GLN A 82 -10.61 -1.52 -0.69
CA GLN A 82 -10.88 -0.56 0.39
C GLN A 82 -9.63 -0.30 1.23
N THR A 83 -8.85 -1.32 1.51
CA THR A 83 -7.57 -1.17 2.21
C THR A 83 -6.59 -0.34 1.39
N ALA A 84 -6.58 -0.49 0.08
CA ALA A 84 -5.75 0.33 -0.81
C ALA A 84 -6.14 1.82 -0.72
N VAL A 85 -7.42 2.12 -0.68
CA VAL A 85 -7.92 3.50 -0.48
C VAL A 85 -7.47 4.06 0.87
N LEU A 86 -7.53 3.26 1.92
CA LEU A 86 -7.04 3.66 3.24
C LEU A 86 -5.54 3.98 3.21
N ILE A 87 -4.74 3.10 2.63
CA ILE A 87 -3.28 3.31 2.53
C ILE A 87 -2.97 4.58 1.75
N GLU A 88 -3.61 4.80 0.62
CA GLU A 88 -3.41 6.01 -0.17
C GLU A 88 -3.83 7.27 0.59
N THR A 89 -4.89 7.18 1.41
CA THR A 89 -5.31 8.29 2.27
C THR A 89 -4.28 8.62 3.34
N LEU A 90 -3.68 7.60 3.96
CA LEU A 90 -2.63 7.80 4.97
C LEU A 90 -1.36 8.41 4.37
N VAL A 91 -1.09 8.13 3.10
CA VAL A 91 0.10 8.60 2.38
C VAL A 91 -0.08 10.02 1.84
N ASP A 92 -1.29 10.37 1.43
CA ASP A 92 -1.61 11.67 0.84
C ASP A 92 -1.55 12.80 1.88
#